data_1cf5e31a723262f670e587219d00f3e3
#
_entry.id   1cf5e31a723262f670e587219d00f3e3
#
_cell.length_a   1.000
_cell.length_b   1.000
_cell.length_c   1.000
_cell.angle_alpha   90.00
_cell.angle_beta   90.00
_cell.angle_gamma   90.00
#
_symmetry.space_group_name_H-M   'P 1'
#
loop_
_entity.id
_entity.type
_entity.pdbx_description
1 polymer ?
#
loop_
_entity_poly.entity_id
_entity_poly.type
_entity_poly.pdbx_seq_one_letter_code
_entity_poly.pdbx_strand_id
1 'polypeptide(L)'
;MLNKDQISKVERIHKDLGSLLEKHYTEKSGRHLQDSSHIQPGRHVTDVNVSWIDQTTFGELVQSLSTPSHSYTYNLNPPGLPALLDFALPVRDYILKLNGVTKAEGLVTDEERAVMTQYTRQTLADLEKAWSPVDKLSVTDATIEQDPANLTIAQRGDSVVLIAYECHMQHANGHIRIVYPTKTLEPLIDKLDAWSPEA
;
A
#
# COMPACT_ATOMS: atom_id res chain seq x y z
N MET A 1 6.89 -4.65 -20.17
CA MET A 1 5.85 -5.34 -19.34
C MET A 1 6.48 -6.58 -18.72
N LEU A 2 6.09 -6.93 -17.52
CA LEU A 2 6.49 -8.18 -16.88
C LEU A 2 5.83 -9.38 -17.57
N ASN A 3 6.53 -10.50 -17.65
CA ASN A 3 5.96 -11.76 -18.12
C ASN A 3 5.16 -12.46 -16.98
N LYS A 4 4.49 -13.56 -17.31
CA LYS A 4 3.63 -14.28 -16.36
C LYS A 4 4.39 -14.82 -15.14
N ASP A 5 5.61 -15.32 -15.32
CA ASP A 5 6.42 -15.83 -14.22
C ASP A 5 6.84 -14.71 -13.28
N GLN A 6 7.30 -13.59 -13.82
CA GLN A 6 7.63 -12.39 -13.05
C GLN A 6 6.44 -11.83 -12.28
N ILE A 7 5.26 -11.75 -12.91
CA ILE A 7 4.01 -11.36 -12.23
C ILE A 7 3.67 -12.32 -11.09
N SER A 8 3.79 -13.62 -11.30
CA SER A 8 3.55 -14.63 -10.26
C SER A 8 4.50 -14.47 -9.07
N LYS A 9 5.76 -14.16 -9.32
CA LYS A 9 6.76 -13.90 -8.28
C LYS A 9 6.44 -12.60 -7.51
N VAL A 10 6.10 -11.54 -8.22
CA VAL A 10 5.63 -10.29 -7.57
C VAL A 10 4.39 -10.54 -6.72
N GLU A 11 3.44 -11.32 -7.22
CA GLU A 11 2.25 -11.72 -6.46
C GLU A 11 2.63 -12.47 -5.18
N ARG A 12 3.59 -13.39 -5.24
CA ARG A 12 4.05 -14.12 -4.05
C ARG A 12 4.64 -13.19 -2.99
N ILE A 13 5.50 -12.25 -3.38
CA ILE A 13 6.04 -11.23 -2.49
C ILE A 13 4.91 -10.44 -1.82
N HIS A 14 3.93 -10.03 -2.60
CA HIS A 14 2.82 -9.23 -2.13
C HIS A 14 1.79 -10.01 -1.31
N LYS A 15 1.67 -11.32 -1.47
CA LYS A 15 0.92 -12.19 -0.54
C LYS A 15 1.58 -12.21 0.85
N ASP A 16 2.89 -12.31 0.90
CA ASP A 16 3.63 -12.24 2.16
C ASP A 16 3.49 -10.86 2.81
N LEU A 17 3.54 -9.78 2.02
CA LEU A 17 3.23 -8.44 2.50
C LEU A 17 1.81 -8.34 3.06
N GLY A 18 0.80 -8.88 2.38
CA GLY A 18 -0.58 -8.90 2.85
C GLY A 18 -0.72 -9.51 4.24
N SER A 19 -0.04 -10.62 4.50
CA SER A 19 -0.02 -11.28 5.82
C SER A 19 0.63 -10.40 6.90
N LEU A 20 1.69 -9.68 6.57
CA LEU A 20 2.33 -8.72 7.48
C LEU A 20 1.41 -7.53 7.78
N LEU A 21 0.75 -6.99 6.76
CA LEU A 21 -0.18 -5.87 6.92
C LEU A 21 -1.35 -6.25 7.82
N GLU A 22 -1.96 -7.41 7.59
CA GLU A 22 -3.05 -7.92 8.42
C GLU A 22 -2.65 -8.00 9.89
N LYS A 23 -1.50 -8.61 10.17
CA LYS A 23 -0.95 -8.73 11.52
C LYS A 23 -0.72 -7.36 12.17
N HIS A 24 0.03 -6.49 11.50
CA HIS A 24 0.45 -5.22 12.08
C HIS A 24 -0.69 -4.19 12.18
N TYR A 25 -1.61 -4.18 11.23
CA TYR A 25 -2.78 -3.30 11.30
C TYR A 25 -3.73 -3.74 12.41
N THR A 26 -3.93 -5.05 12.59
CA THR A 26 -4.73 -5.59 13.68
C THR A 26 -4.13 -5.26 15.04
N GLU A 27 -2.80 -5.41 15.20
CA GLU A 27 -2.09 -5.06 16.43
C GLU A 27 -2.19 -3.57 16.76
N LYS A 28 -2.01 -2.68 15.77
CA LYS A 28 -2.14 -1.23 15.96
C LYS A 28 -3.54 -0.83 16.38
N SER A 29 -4.54 -1.37 15.72
CA SER A 29 -5.95 -1.13 16.01
C SER A 29 -6.33 -1.64 17.40
N GLY A 30 -5.83 -2.80 17.80
CA GLY A 30 -6.08 -3.40 19.11
C GLY A 30 -5.55 -2.60 20.30
N ARG A 31 -4.46 -1.86 20.13
CA ARG A 31 -3.89 -1.04 21.21
C ARG A 31 -4.78 0.14 21.59
N HIS A 32 -5.44 0.75 20.63
CA HIS A 32 -6.34 1.90 20.87
C HIS A 32 -7.70 1.48 21.43
N LEU A 33 -8.07 0.21 21.31
CA LEU A 33 -9.36 -0.30 21.72
C LEU A 33 -9.41 -0.77 23.18
N GLN A 34 -8.26 -1.02 23.78
CA GLN A 34 -8.17 -1.34 25.21
C GLN A 34 -8.60 -0.16 26.08
N ASP A 35 -8.55 1.08 25.54
CA ASP A 35 -8.93 2.31 26.22
C ASP A 35 -10.38 2.75 25.97
N SER A 36 -11.09 2.13 25.02
CA SER A 36 -12.48 2.48 24.72
C SER A 36 -13.46 1.37 25.11
N SER A 37 -14.26 1.65 26.14
CA SER A 37 -15.22 0.73 26.77
C SER A 37 -16.40 0.29 25.89
N HIS A 38 -16.43 0.68 24.60
CA HIS A 38 -17.56 0.44 23.70
C HIS A 38 -17.26 -0.41 22.48
N ILE A 39 -16.04 -0.90 22.32
CA ILE A 39 -15.63 -1.70 21.16
C ILE A 39 -15.15 -3.06 21.63
N GLN A 40 -15.73 -4.11 21.07
CA GLN A 40 -15.33 -5.49 21.42
C GLN A 40 -13.87 -5.75 21.05
N PRO A 41 -13.05 -6.29 21.95
CA PRO A 41 -11.65 -6.61 21.65
C PRO A 41 -11.56 -7.66 20.56
N GLY A 42 -10.75 -7.46 19.55
CA GLY A 42 -10.17 -8.51 18.74
C GLY A 42 -10.58 -8.65 17.28
N ARG A 43 -11.35 -7.72 16.66
CA ARG A 43 -11.76 -7.87 15.25
C ARG A 43 -11.87 -6.54 14.50
N HIS A 44 -10.76 -5.84 14.29
CA HIS A 44 -10.84 -4.51 13.67
C HIS A 44 -10.33 -4.45 12.25
N VAL A 45 -9.29 -5.16 11.91
CA VAL A 45 -8.92 -5.51 10.54
C VAL A 45 -8.96 -7.02 10.47
N THR A 46 -9.92 -7.57 9.76
CA THR A 46 -10.16 -9.01 9.75
C THR A 46 -9.34 -9.72 8.70
N ASP A 47 -9.17 -9.11 7.53
CA ASP A 47 -8.40 -9.71 6.44
C ASP A 47 -7.74 -8.63 5.57
N VAL A 48 -6.51 -8.87 5.14
CA VAL A 48 -5.81 -8.10 4.11
C VAL A 48 -5.23 -9.08 3.09
N ASN A 49 -5.86 -9.19 1.94
CA ASN A 49 -5.49 -10.18 0.92
C ASN A 49 -5.23 -9.50 -0.43
N VAL A 50 -4.26 -10.03 -1.18
CA VAL A 50 -4.12 -9.67 -2.59
C VAL A 50 -5.39 -10.09 -3.32
N SER A 51 -6.08 -9.12 -3.87
CA SER A 51 -7.33 -9.31 -4.62
C SER A 51 -7.05 -9.49 -6.10
N TRP A 52 -6.19 -8.65 -6.66
CA TRP A 52 -5.73 -8.79 -8.04
C TRP A 52 -4.39 -8.11 -8.27
N ILE A 53 -3.71 -8.56 -9.31
CA ILE A 53 -2.56 -7.88 -9.92
C ILE A 53 -2.91 -7.59 -11.38
N ASP A 54 -2.62 -6.38 -11.81
CA ASP A 54 -2.86 -5.94 -13.18
C ASP A 54 -1.69 -5.13 -13.72
N GLN A 55 -1.54 -5.14 -15.03
CA GLN A 55 -0.63 -4.26 -15.75
C GLN A 55 -1.47 -3.33 -16.62
N THR A 56 -1.42 -2.06 -16.31
CA THR A 56 -2.20 -1.02 -16.97
C THR A 56 -1.33 0.19 -17.29
N THR A 57 -1.88 1.25 -17.84
CA THR A 57 -1.16 2.51 -18.01
C THR A 57 -1.28 3.39 -16.76
N PHE A 58 -0.29 4.23 -16.54
CA PHE A 58 -0.34 5.19 -15.44
C PHE A 58 -1.53 6.16 -15.58
N GLY A 59 -1.90 6.52 -16.81
CA GLY A 59 -3.08 7.34 -17.08
C GLY A 59 -4.38 6.70 -16.61
N GLU A 60 -4.59 5.41 -16.90
CA GLU A 60 -5.76 4.66 -16.43
C GLU A 60 -5.78 4.53 -14.90
N LEU A 61 -4.63 4.25 -14.29
CA LEU A 61 -4.51 4.23 -12.84
C LEU A 61 -4.96 5.56 -12.23
N VAL A 62 -4.42 6.69 -12.71
CA VAL A 62 -4.76 8.02 -12.17
C VAL A 62 -6.25 8.31 -12.29
N GLN A 63 -6.89 7.92 -13.39
CA GLN A 63 -8.34 8.06 -13.56
C GLN A 63 -9.15 7.21 -12.58
N SER A 64 -8.60 6.11 -12.09
CA SER A 64 -9.24 5.23 -11.12
C SER A 64 -9.13 5.71 -9.67
N LEU A 65 -8.26 6.66 -9.37
CA LEU A 65 -8.07 7.19 -8.03
C LEU A 65 -9.20 8.18 -7.67
N SER A 66 -9.55 8.20 -6.40
CA SER A 66 -10.49 9.21 -5.88
C SER A 66 -9.89 10.62 -5.97
N THR A 67 -10.75 11.62 -6.04
CA THR A 67 -10.34 13.02 -5.96
C THR A 67 -11.15 13.71 -4.85
N PRO A 68 -10.52 14.12 -3.74
CA PRO A 68 -9.11 13.89 -3.36
C PRO A 68 -8.80 12.42 -3.11
N SER A 69 -7.54 12.04 -3.35
CA SER A 69 -7.03 10.72 -3.01
C SER A 69 -6.23 10.74 -1.70
N HIS A 70 -5.90 9.57 -1.17
CA HIS A 70 -4.97 9.44 -0.04
C HIS A 70 -3.78 8.59 -0.47
N SER A 71 -2.92 9.17 -1.28
CA SER A 71 -1.81 8.51 -1.94
C SER A 71 -0.47 9.01 -1.43
N TYR A 72 0.49 8.11 -1.33
CA TYR A 72 1.87 8.41 -0.96
C TYR A 72 2.81 7.99 -2.08
N THR A 73 3.71 8.89 -2.45
CA THR A 73 4.84 8.56 -3.32
C THR A 73 6.07 8.26 -2.47
N TYR A 74 6.84 7.28 -2.86
CA TYR A 74 8.08 6.87 -2.19
C TYR A 74 9.06 6.32 -3.21
N ASN A 75 10.31 6.06 -2.80
CA ASN A 75 11.31 5.48 -3.67
C ASN A 75 11.84 4.16 -3.11
N LEU A 76 12.05 3.19 -3.99
CA LEU A 76 12.84 2.00 -3.69
C LEU A 76 14.33 2.31 -3.88
N ASN A 77 15.13 2.12 -2.84
CA ASN A 77 16.55 2.46 -2.85
C ASN A 77 17.41 1.29 -2.34
N PRO A 78 18.43 0.81 -3.09
CA PRO A 78 18.56 0.97 -4.53
C PRO A 78 17.44 0.23 -5.27
N PRO A 79 16.93 0.67 -6.41
CA PRO A 79 17.56 1.59 -7.38
C PRO A 79 17.19 3.07 -7.26
N GLY A 80 16.44 3.51 -6.26
CA GLY A 80 16.05 4.91 -6.13
C GLY A 80 14.94 5.35 -7.09
N LEU A 81 14.05 4.42 -7.46
CA LEU A 81 12.97 4.67 -8.39
C LEU A 81 11.60 4.77 -7.70
N PRO A 82 10.70 5.63 -8.22
CA PRO A 82 9.44 5.94 -7.54
C PRO A 82 8.44 4.79 -7.59
N ALA A 83 7.60 4.75 -6.56
CA ALA A 83 6.43 3.89 -6.45
C ALA A 83 5.30 4.62 -5.71
N LEU A 84 4.12 4.01 -5.67
CA LEU A 84 2.92 4.60 -5.07
C LEU A 84 2.28 3.62 -4.08
N LEU A 85 1.83 4.17 -2.95
CA LEU A 85 0.92 3.52 -2.01
C LEU A 85 -0.35 4.35 -1.91
N ASP A 86 -1.50 3.75 -2.20
CA ASP A 86 -2.80 4.42 -2.11
C ASP A 86 -3.71 3.70 -1.13
N PHE A 87 -4.28 4.47 -0.21
CA PHE A 87 -5.36 4.01 0.66
C PHE A 87 -6.69 4.48 0.08
N ALA A 88 -7.57 3.56 -0.31
CA ALA A 88 -8.92 3.93 -0.65
C ALA A 88 -9.60 4.64 0.52
N LEU A 89 -10.45 5.62 0.24
CA LEU A 89 -11.04 6.49 1.26
C LEU A 89 -11.76 5.72 2.37
N PRO A 90 -12.52 4.64 2.11
CA PRO A 90 -13.14 3.86 3.19
C PRO A 90 -12.13 3.24 4.16
N VAL A 91 -10.96 2.81 3.67
CA VAL A 91 -9.88 2.26 4.50
C VAL A 91 -9.26 3.35 5.36
N ARG A 92 -8.92 4.48 4.75
CA ARG A 92 -8.40 5.65 5.46
C ARG A 92 -9.36 6.10 6.58
N ASP A 93 -10.62 6.27 6.26
CA ASP A 93 -11.62 6.77 7.20
C ASP A 93 -11.83 5.81 8.37
N TYR A 94 -11.79 4.50 8.09
CA TYR A 94 -11.88 3.49 9.14
C TYR A 94 -10.65 3.49 10.06
N ILE A 95 -9.44 3.61 9.49
CA ILE A 95 -8.20 3.74 10.28
C ILE A 95 -8.27 4.96 11.19
N LEU A 96 -8.68 6.11 10.66
CA LEU A 96 -8.82 7.33 11.44
C LEU A 96 -9.82 7.16 12.58
N LYS A 97 -10.98 6.58 12.30
CA LYS A 97 -12.02 6.32 13.31
C LYS A 97 -11.52 5.39 14.42
N LEU A 98 -10.80 4.33 14.08
CA LEU A 98 -10.19 3.42 15.07
C LEU A 98 -9.22 4.14 16.01
N ASN A 99 -8.59 5.20 15.54
CA ASN A 99 -7.64 6.00 16.30
C ASN A 99 -8.29 7.26 16.92
N GLY A 100 -9.62 7.32 16.97
CA GLY A 100 -10.35 8.41 17.61
C GLY A 100 -10.36 9.71 16.82
N VAL A 101 -10.00 9.68 15.52
CA VAL A 101 -9.97 10.86 14.67
C VAL A 101 -11.14 10.85 13.71
N THR A 102 -11.93 11.92 13.70
CA THR A 102 -12.98 12.13 12.70
C THR A 102 -12.38 12.84 11.50
N LYS A 103 -12.61 12.26 10.29
CA LYS A 103 -12.14 12.88 9.05
C LYS A 103 -12.79 14.26 8.87
N ALA A 104 -11.95 15.30 8.78
CA ALA A 104 -12.39 16.64 8.43
C ALA A 104 -12.60 16.78 6.92
N GLU A 105 -13.48 17.67 6.52
CA GLU A 105 -13.61 18.05 5.12
C GLU A 105 -12.36 18.79 4.63
N GLY A 106 -12.03 18.60 3.36
CA GLY A 106 -10.91 19.26 2.70
C GLY A 106 -9.59 18.53 2.83
N LEU A 107 -8.50 19.30 2.97
CA LEU A 107 -7.14 18.76 3.04
C LEU A 107 -6.89 18.01 4.35
N VAL A 108 -5.93 17.09 4.32
CA VAL A 108 -5.50 16.31 5.48
C VAL A 108 -5.01 17.25 6.60
N THR A 109 -5.61 17.12 7.78
CA THR A 109 -5.18 17.83 8.99
C THR A 109 -3.92 17.22 9.58
N ASP A 110 -3.25 17.94 10.49
CA ASP A 110 -2.06 17.42 11.18
C ASP A 110 -2.36 16.18 12.03
N GLU A 111 -3.54 16.12 12.66
CA GLU A 111 -3.98 14.97 13.43
C GLU A 111 -4.22 13.74 12.56
N GLU A 112 -4.92 13.90 11.44
CA GLU A 112 -5.11 12.86 10.43
C GLU A 112 -3.77 12.37 9.88
N ARG A 113 -2.87 13.28 9.58
CA ARG A 113 -1.52 12.98 9.09
C ARG A 113 -0.73 12.17 10.11
N ALA A 114 -0.78 12.51 11.38
CA ALA A 114 -0.07 11.80 12.43
C ALA A 114 -0.50 10.33 12.52
N VAL A 115 -1.81 10.06 12.45
CA VAL A 115 -2.34 8.70 12.43
C VAL A 115 -1.91 7.96 11.18
N MET A 116 -2.17 8.51 10.00
CA MET A 116 -1.89 7.83 8.73
C MET A 116 -0.40 7.60 8.49
N THR A 117 0.47 8.48 9.00
CA THR A 117 1.92 8.28 8.93
C THR A 117 2.36 7.01 9.63
N GLN A 118 1.77 6.64 10.76
CA GLN A 118 2.10 5.40 11.47
C GLN A 118 1.80 4.15 10.62
N TYR A 119 0.63 4.11 9.99
CA TYR A 119 0.23 3.00 9.11
C TYR A 119 1.05 2.96 7.83
N THR A 120 1.36 4.12 7.26
CA THR A 120 2.22 4.23 6.06
C THR A 120 3.63 3.72 6.35
N ARG A 121 4.25 4.17 7.44
CA ARG A 121 5.59 3.70 7.83
C ARG A 121 5.64 2.20 8.09
N GLN A 122 4.61 1.66 8.75
CA GLN A 122 4.51 0.22 8.98
C GLN A 122 4.38 -0.53 7.66
N THR A 123 3.54 -0.05 6.75
CA THR A 123 3.35 -0.66 5.42
C THR A 123 4.66 -0.70 4.64
N LEU A 124 5.41 0.40 4.63
CA LEU A 124 6.67 0.48 3.90
C LEU A 124 7.79 -0.36 4.55
N ALA A 125 7.82 -0.46 5.87
CA ALA A 125 8.72 -1.38 6.57
C ALA A 125 8.39 -2.85 6.25
N ASP A 126 7.12 -3.19 6.20
CA ASP A 126 6.65 -4.53 5.81
C ASP A 126 6.96 -4.83 4.33
N LEU A 127 6.89 -3.82 3.48
CA LEU A 127 7.27 -3.93 2.07
C LEU A 127 8.76 -4.27 1.90
N GLU A 128 9.63 -3.59 2.63
CA GLU A 128 11.07 -3.92 2.65
C GLU A 128 11.31 -5.37 3.06
N LYS A 129 10.61 -5.82 4.09
CA LYS A 129 10.69 -7.20 4.58
C LYS A 129 10.20 -8.21 3.55
N ALA A 130 9.09 -7.92 2.89
CA ALA A 130 8.53 -8.80 1.86
C ALA A 130 9.44 -8.95 0.64
N TRP A 131 10.14 -7.89 0.25
CA TRP A 131 11.12 -7.93 -0.85
C TRP A 131 12.47 -8.54 -0.47
N SER A 132 12.79 -8.65 0.80
CA SER A 132 14.12 -9.09 1.27
C SER A 132 14.60 -10.45 0.74
N PRO A 133 13.73 -11.44 0.42
CA PRO A 133 14.17 -12.69 -0.21
C PRO A 133 14.70 -12.50 -1.63
N VAL A 134 14.29 -11.46 -2.33
CA VAL A 134 14.73 -11.13 -3.70
C VAL A 134 15.88 -10.15 -3.68
N ASP A 135 15.70 -9.04 -2.98
CA ASP A 135 16.72 -8.01 -2.83
C ASP A 135 16.50 -7.21 -1.53
N LYS A 136 17.60 -6.80 -0.94
CA LYS A 136 17.54 -5.94 0.25
C LYS A 136 17.31 -4.49 -0.19
N LEU A 137 16.06 -4.10 -0.20
CA LEU A 137 15.64 -2.74 -0.53
C LEU A 137 15.41 -1.92 0.74
N SER A 138 15.60 -0.63 0.64
CA SER A 138 15.07 0.35 1.60
C SER A 138 14.05 1.24 0.90
N VAL A 139 13.10 1.75 1.66
CA VAL A 139 12.12 2.71 1.18
C VAL A 139 12.43 4.07 1.76
N THR A 140 12.51 5.09 0.91
CA THR A 140 12.80 6.45 1.32
C THR A 140 11.59 7.36 1.19
N ASP A 141 11.42 8.24 2.19
CA ASP A 141 10.59 9.43 2.20
C ASP A 141 9.22 9.34 1.51
N ALA A 142 8.24 8.79 2.21
CA ALA A 142 6.86 8.82 1.76
C ALA A 142 6.29 10.25 1.84
N THR A 143 5.77 10.74 0.73
CA THR A 143 5.14 12.05 0.61
C THR A 143 3.69 11.89 0.18
N ILE A 144 2.77 12.52 0.91
CA ILE A 144 1.35 12.48 0.55
C ILE A 144 1.07 13.38 -0.65
N GLU A 145 0.26 12.87 -1.59
CA GLU A 145 -0.35 13.63 -2.68
C GLU A 145 -1.84 13.33 -2.74
N GLN A 146 -2.65 14.36 -2.60
CA GLN A 146 -4.11 14.23 -2.57
C GLN A 146 -4.78 14.53 -3.92
N ASP A 147 -4.08 15.19 -4.82
CA ASP A 147 -4.55 15.39 -6.18
C ASP A 147 -3.87 14.40 -7.14
N PRO A 148 -4.63 13.41 -7.65
CA PRO A 148 -4.06 12.44 -8.59
C PRO A 148 -3.44 13.06 -9.84
N ALA A 149 -3.88 14.26 -10.24
CA ALA A 149 -3.32 14.98 -11.39
C ALA A 149 -1.86 15.37 -11.17
N ASN A 150 -1.44 15.55 -9.92
CA ASN A 150 -0.08 15.95 -9.55
C ASN A 150 0.89 14.76 -9.38
N LEU A 151 0.41 13.52 -9.49
CA LEU A 151 1.27 12.35 -9.40
C LEU A 151 2.23 12.28 -10.59
N THR A 152 3.53 12.14 -10.29
CA THR A 152 4.63 12.20 -11.27
C THR A 152 5.55 10.97 -11.23
N ILE A 153 5.08 9.85 -10.67
CA ILE A 153 5.90 8.61 -10.61
C ILE A 153 6.16 7.99 -11.99
N ALA A 154 5.35 8.33 -12.98
CA ALA A 154 5.46 7.86 -14.36
C ALA A 154 4.77 8.86 -15.32
N GLN A 155 4.98 8.69 -16.60
CA GLN A 155 4.21 9.40 -17.62
C GLN A 155 2.88 8.69 -17.89
N ARG A 156 1.87 9.40 -18.37
CA ARG A 156 0.52 8.85 -18.58
C ARG A 156 0.47 7.58 -19.43
N GLY A 157 1.34 7.47 -20.44
CA GLY A 157 1.45 6.30 -21.32
C GLY A 157 2.34 5.18 -20.79
N ASP A 158 3.05 5.38 -19.69
CA ASP A 158 3.94 4.36 -19.14
C ASP A 158 3.14 3.21 -18.52
N SER A 159 3.67 1.99 -18.66
CA SER A 159 3.11 0.81 -18.03
C SER A 159 3.40 0.81 -16.53
N VAL A 160 2.42 0.42 -15.75
CA VAL A 160 2.53 0.21 -14.30
C VAL A 160 2.00 -1.16 -13.91
N VAL A 161 2.56 -1.72 -12.84
CA VAL A 161 2.05 -2.92 -12.18
C VAL A 161 1.27 -2.47 -10.95
N LEU A 162 -0.01 -2.80 -10.91
CA LEU A 162 -0.93 -2.50 -9.82
C LEU A 162 -1.18 -3.76 -8.99
N ILE A 163 -0.90 -3.70 -7.71
CA ILE A 163 -1.28 -4.73 -6.74
C ILE A 163 -2.37 -4.15 -5.83
N ALA A 164 -3.54 -4.76 -5.86
CA ALA A 164 -4.66 -4.36 -5.02
C ALA A 164 -4.88 -5.37 -3.90
N TYR A 165 -4.93 -4.86 -2.67
CA TYR A 165 -5.29 -5.60 -1.48
C TYR A 165 -6.73 -5.28 -1.11
N GLU A 166 -7.54 -6.30 -0.94
CA GLU A 166 -8.86 -6.16 -0.33
C GLU A 166 -8.71 -6.19 1.20
N CYS A 167 -9.24 -5.16 1.85
CA CYS A 167 -9.26 -5.04 3.31
C CYS A 167 -10.69 -5.23 3.80
N HIS A 168 -10.93 -6.31 4.54
CA HIS A 168 -12.20 -6.53 5.24
C HIS A 168 -12.07 -6.02 6.67
N MET A 169 -12.87 -5.01 6.98
CA MET A 169 -12.91 -4.35 8.28
C MET A 169 -14.31 -4.53 8.87
N GLN A 170 -14.47 -4.37 10.17
CA GLN A 170 -15.71 -4.67 10.88
C GLN A 170 -16.96 -4.02 10.26
N HIS A 171 -16.85 -2.79 9.77
CA HIS A 171 -17.97 -2.04 9.21
C HIS A 171 -17.68 -1.40 7.86
N ALA A 172 -16.60 -1.78 7.21
CA ALA A 172 -16.21 -1.25 5.93
C ALA A 172 -15.35 -2.24 5.15
N ASN A 173 -15.46 -2.21 3.84
CA ASN A 173 -14.55 -2.89 2.93
C ASN A 173 -13.90 -1.84 2.04
N GLY A 174 -12.66 -2.06 1.67
CA GLY A 174 -11.94 -1.15 0.79
C GLY A 174 -10.64 -1.76 0.33
N HIS A 175 -9.87 -0.97 -0.40
CA HIS A 175 -8.61 -1.42 -1.00
C HIS A 175 -7.42 -0.59 -0.52
N ILE A 176 -6.29 -1.27 -0.41
CA ILE A 176 -4.96 -0.67 -0.42
C ILE A 176 -4.32 -1.05 -1.75
N ARG A 177 -3.71 -0.10 -2.43
CA ARG A 177 -3.06 -0.33 -3.72
C ARG A 177 -1.58 0.03 -3.64
N ILE A 178 -0.75 -0.86 -4.16
CA ILE A 178 0.68 -0.60 -4.37
C ILE A 178 0.93 -0.62 -5.86
N VAL A 179 1.60 0.41 -6.36
CA VAL A 179 1.82 0.60 -7.78
C VAL A 179 3.31 0.81 -8.05
N TYR A 180 3.82 0.01 -8.96
CA TYR A 180 5.18 0.15 -9.48
C TYR A 180 5.12 0.54 -10.96
N PRO A 181 5.71 1.68 -11.36
CA PRO A 181 6.09 1.83 -12.76
C PRO A 181 6.94 0.65 -13.20
N THR A 182 6.70 0.12 -14.39
CA THR A 182 7.50 -1.01 -14.91
C THR A 182 8.98 -0.68 -14.88
N LYS A 183 9.36 0.56 -15.19
CA LYS A 183 10.74 1.06 -15.10
C LYS A 183 11.34 0.94 -13.69
N THR A 184 10.53 1.03 -12.65
CA THR A 184 10.98 0.84 -11.25
C THR A 184 11.37 -0.61 -10.99
N LEU A 185 10.69 -1.56 -11.61
CA LEU A 185 10.96 -2.99 -11.43
C LEU A 185 12.06 -3.51 -12.35
N GLU A 186 12.33 -2.85 -13.49
CA GLU A 186 13.34 -3.28 -14.45
C GLU A 186 14.71 -3.65 -13.82
N PRO A 187 15.28 -2.83 -12.93
CA PRO A 187 16.56 -3.16 -12.28
C PRO A 187 16.50 -4.38 -11.35
N LEU A 188 15.32 -4.82 -10.98
CA LEU A 188 15.10 -5.96 -10.08
C LEU A 188 14.79 -7.27 -10.84
N ILE A 189 14.58 -7.19 -12.16
CA ILE A 189 14.11 -8.34 -12.96
C ILE A 189 15.09 -9.50 -12.88
N ASP A 190 16.39 -9.27 -13.06
CA ASP A 190 17.39 -10.35 -13.02
C ASP A 190 17.38 -11.07 -11.67
N LYS A 191 17.22 -10.33 -10.57
CA LYS A 191 17.13 -10.90 -9.22
C LYS A 191 15.83 -11.65 -9.02
N LEU A 192 14.74 -11.09 -9.54
CA LEU A 192 13.42 -11.71 -9.50
C LEU A 192 13.41 -13.03 -10.31
N ASP A 193 14.02 -13.02 -11.50
CA ASP A 193 14.13 -14.22 -12.33
C ASP A 193 14.98 -15.32 -11.67
N ALA A 194 16.06 -14.93 -10.99
CA ALA A 194 16.91 -15.84 -10.23
C ALA A 194 16.28 -16.37 -8.94
N TRP A 195 15.29 -15.66 -8.40
CA TRP A 195 14.62 -16.06 -7.18
C TRP A 195 13.62 -17.19 -7.42
N SER A 196 13.72 -18.24 -6.61
CA SER A 196 12.75 -19.34 -6.58
C SER A 196 12.06 -19.34 -5.22
N PRO A 197 10.80 -18.94 -5.15
CA PRO A 197 10.06 -19.06 -3.91
C PRO A 197 9.92 -20.55 -3.56
N GLU A 198 10.34 -20.92 -2.35
CA GLU A 198 10.12 -22.26 -1.86
C GLU A 198 8.61 -22.53 -1.81
N ALA A 199 8.24 -23.73 -2.23
CA ALA A 199 6.85 -24.15 -2.28
C ALA A 199 6.20 -24.25 -0.88
#